data_5b288079cee39de6b67395947916bde6
#
_entry.id   5b288079cee39de6b67395947916bde6
#
_cell.length_a   1.000
_cell.length_b   1.000
_cell.length_c   1.000
_cell.angle_alpha   90.00
_cell.angle_beta   90.00
_cell.angle_gamma   90.00
#
_symmetry.space_group_name_H-M   'P 1'
#
loop_
_entity.id
_entity.type
_entity.pdbx_description
1 polymer ?
#
loop_
_entity_poly.entity_id
_entity_poly.type
_entity_poly.pdbx_seq_one_letter_code
_entity_poly.pdbx_strand_id
1 'polypeptide(L)'
;MKITFISDTHTKHEEIRKDLPGGDLIIHAGDLMNSGYEPIDITRFVSWYSSLLTMDYKHRVFIAGNHDRMFEDHPKLTEELINAYSGGLIYLQDQTHVIDGVKIYGSPWQPAFYDWAFNLPRNGEDLKEKWFWIPNDTDILITHGPPFGHCDVTPSGNLNVGCELLRVRVDEIKPKIHVFGHVHSGYGYKFHEGTHFINAAVLNERYKYANKPLTVEWDPETNELEFI
;
A
#
# COMPACT_ATOMS: atom_id res chain seq x y z
N MET A 1 15.45 10.41 -3.55
CA MET A 1 14.29 9.91 -4.33
C MET A 1 13.04 10.56 -3.79
N LYS A 2 12.24 11.17 -4.67
CA LYS A 2 10.94 11.77 -4.27
C LYS A 2 9.84 10.74 -4.40
N ILE A 3 9.21 10.37 -3.28
CA ILE A 3 8.20 9.31 -3.21
C ILE A 3 6.89 9.86 -2.64
N THR A 4 5.76 9.53 -3.29
CA THR A 4 4.41 9.81 -2.77
C THR A 4 3.73 8.51 -2.38
N PHE A 5 3.14 8.49 -1.19
CA PHE A 5 2.41 7.35 -0.64
C PHE A 5 0.92 7.69 -0.53
N ILE A 6 0.08 6.79 -1.03
CA ILE A 6 -1.38 6.83 -0.96
C ILE A 6 -1.93 5.43 -0.70
N SER A 7 -3.10 5.35 -0.11
CA SER A 7 -3.87 4.11 0.09
C SER A 7 -5.35 4.43 0.27
N ASP A 8 -6.21 3.40 0.19
CA ASP A 8 -7.63 3.50 0.54
C ASP A 8 -8.37 4.60 -0.23
N THR A 9 -8.20 4.59 -1.56
CA THR A 9 -8.85 5.58 -2.43
C THR A 9 -10.31 5.24 -2.76
N HIS A 10 -10.72 3.97 -2.65
CA HIS A 10 -12.10 3.50 -2.81
C HIS A 10 -12.84 4.22 -3.95
N THR A 11 -12.28 4.14 -5.18
CA THR A 11 -12.75 4.80 -6.40
C THR A 11 -12.72 6.34 -6.43
N LYS A 12 -12.24 7.00 -5.37
CA LYS A 12 -12.16 8.48 -5.27
C LYS A 12 -10.78 9.05 -5.62
N HIS A 13 -9.96 8.28 -6.31
CA HIS A 13 -8.60 8.65 -6.66
C HIS A 13 -8.48 9.98 -7.45
N GLU A 14 -9.52 10.41 -8.19
CA GLU A 14 -9.51 11.74 -8.84
C GLU A 14 -9.57 12.91 -7.85
N GLU A 15 -10.17 12.72 -6.66
CA GLU A 15 -10.27 13.79 -5.66
C GLU A 15 -8.90 14.20 -5.11
N ILE A 16 -7.91 13.29 -5.11
CA ILE A 16 -6.56 13.52 -4.59
C ILE A 16 -5.60 14.11 -5.64
N ARG A 17 -5.94 14.08 -6.94
CA ARG A 17 -5.06 14.50 -8.05
C ARG A 17 -4.44 15.88 -7.83
N LYS A 18 -5.22 16.84 -7.33
CA LYS A 18 -4.79 18.22 -7.08
C LYS A 18 -3.71 18.37 -6.00
N ASP A 19 -3.59 17.36 -5.14
CA ASP A 19 -2.64 17.34 -4.01
C ASP A 19 -1.42 16.44 -4.30
N LEU A 20 -1.29 15.92 -5.54
CA LEU A 20 -0.15 15.12 -5.98
C LEU A 20 0.96 16.03 -6.55
N PRO A 21 2.16 16.03 -5.96
CA PRO A 21 3.22 16.97 -6.35
C PRO A 21 4.14 16.47 -7.48
N GLY A 22 3.89 15.27 -8.04
CA GLY A 22 4.84 14.59 -8.94
C GLY A 22 6.07 14.08 -8.19
N GLY A 23 6.90 13.26 -8.83
CA GLY A 23 8.11 12.68 -8.23
C GLY A 23 8.63 11.45 -8.95
N ASP A 24 9.62 10.80 -8.36
CA ASP A 24 10.23 9.61 -8.96
C ASP A 24 9.30 8.40 -8.87
N LEU A 25 8.61 8.24 -7.74
CA LEU A 25 7.80 7.07 -7.43
C LEU A 25 6.48 7.47 -6.74
N ILE A 26 5.38 6.84 -7.14
CA ILE A 26 4.15 6.83 -6.37
C ILE A 26 3.77 5.41 -6.01
N ILE A 27 3.39 5.18 -4.75
CA ILE A 27 2.98 3.89 -4.21
C ILE A 27 1.54 3.97 -3.72
N HIS A 28 0.70 3.02 -4.18
CA HIS A 28 -0.67 2.84 -3.69
C HIS A 28 -0.75 1.52 -2.89
N ALA A 29 -1.03 1.60 -1.60
CA ALA A 29 -1.00 0.47 -0.67
C ALA A 29 -2.36 -0.27 -0.52
N GLY A 30 -3.15 -0.35 -1.60
CA GLY A 30 -4.38 -1.14 -1.65
C GLY A 30 -5.67 -0.37 -1.41
N ASP A 31 -6.81 -1.07 -1.56
CA ASP A 31 -8.16 -0.53 -1.51
C ASP A 31 -8.42 0.55 -2.57
N LEU A 32 -8.15 0.18 -3.82
CA LEU A 32 -8.44 1.02 -4.99
C LEU A 32 -9.93 0.95 -5.38
N MET A 33 -10.60 -0.19 -5.14
CA MET A 33 -12.03 -0.40 -5.40
C MET A 33 -12.88 -0.07 -4.16
N ASN A 34 -14.21 0.02 -4.36
CA ASN A 34 -15.14 0.24 -3.25
C ASN A 34 -15.77 -1.06 -2.75
N SER A 35 -16.46 -1.80 -3.62
CA SER A 35 -17.09 -3.09 -3.28
C SER A 35 -16.23 -4.30 -3.65
N GLY A 36 -15.28 -4.12 -4.57
CA GLY A 36 -14.37 -5.15 -5.04
C GLY A 36 -14.90 -6.05 -6.17
N TYR A 37 -16.12 -5.82 -6.66
CA TYR A 37 -16.77 -6.70 -7.65
C TYR A 37 -16.88 -6.12 -9.06
N GLU A 38 -16.64 -4.83 -9.24
CA GLU A 38 -16.91 -4.13 -10.48
C GLU A 38 -15.64 -3.94 -11.33
N PRO A 39 -15.49 -4.62 -12.50
CA PRO A 39 -14.32 -4.47 -13.37
C PRO A 39 -14.05 -3.01 -13.78
N ILE A 40 -15.11 -2.20 -13.86
CA ILE A 40 -15.00 -0.79 -14.24
C ILE A 40 -14.19 0.02 -13.22
N ASP A 41 -14.20 -0.37 -11.94
CA ASP A 41 -13.42 0.32 -10.91
C ASP A 41 -11.91 0.13 -11.14
N ILE A 42 -11.50 -1.09 -11.52
CA ILE A 42 -10.11 -1.37 -11.90
C ILE A 42 -9.73 -0.55 -13.13
N THR A 43 -10.58 -0.55 -14.17
CA THR A 43 -10.32 0.20 -15.41
C THR A 43 -10.16 1.70 -15.14
N ARG A 44 -11.00 2.29 -14.29
CA ARG A 44 -10.91 3.69 -13.88
C ARG A 44 -9.63 3.98 -13.13
N PHE A 45 -9.29 3.14 -12.14
CA PHE A 45 -8.06 3.28 -11.38
C PHE A 45 -6.83 3.19 -12.30
N VAL A 46 -6.73 2.15 -13.11
CA VAL A 46 -5.58 1.91 -14.00
C VAL A 46 -5.43 3.06 -15.01
N SER A 47 -6.54 3.56 -15.58
CA SER A 47 -6.53 4.72 -16.46
C SER A 47 -6.01 5.97 -15.75
N TRP A 48 -6.53 6.25 -14.55
CA TRP A 48 -6.09 7.37 -13.74
C TRP A 48 -4.61 7.23 -13.34
N TYR A 49 -4.21 6.08 -12.82
CA TYR A 49 -2.84 5.83 -12.33
C TYR A 49 -1.81 5.89 -13.46
N SER A 50 -2.17 5.40 -14.66
CA SER A 50 -1.36 5.54 -15.88
C SER A 50 -1.16 7.01 -16.26
N SER A 51 -2.22 7.83 -16.14
CA SER A 51 -2.17 9.25 -16.48
C SER A 51 -1.23 10.07 -15.61
N LEU A 52 -0.84 9.57 -14.44
CA LEU A 52 0.09 10.24 -13.53
C LEU A 52 1.51 10.35 -14.09
N LEU A 53 1.83 9.61 -15.17
CA LEU A 53 3.06 9.83 -15.94
C LEU A 53 3.17 11.29 -16.42
N THR A 54 2.06 11.94 -16.74
CA THR A 54 2.03 13.35 -17.16
C THR A 54 2.30 14.32 -16.00
N MET A 55 2.35 13.83 -14.77
CA MET A 55 2.71 14.55 -13.55
C MET A 55 4.12 14.23 -13.06
N ASP A 56 4.98 13.74 -13.97
CA ASP A 56 6.38 13.36 -13.73
C ASP A 56 6.62 12.17 -12.78
N TYR A 57 5.57 11.39 -12.42
CA TYR A 57 5.79 10.13 -11.72
C TYR A 57 6.39 9.09 -12.68
N LYS A 58 7.69 8.84 -12.55
CA LYS A 58 8.42 7.89 -13.42
C LYS A 58 7.95 6.45 -13.19
N HIS A 59 7.75 6.09 -11.92
CA HIS A 59 7.33 4.75 -11.49
C HIS A 59 6.01 4.82 -10.70
N ARG A 60 5.13 3.86 -10.97
CA ARG A 60 3.79 3.76 -10.35
C ARG A 60 3.58 2.33 -9.90
N VAL A 61 3.75 2.11 -8.60
CA VAL A 61 3.66 0.80 -7.94
C VAL A 61 2.36 0.73 -7.14
N PHE A 62 1.69 -0.42 -7.16
CA PHE A 62 0.52 -0.64 -6.32
C PHE A 62 0.35 -2.10 -5.93
N ILE A 63 -0.40 -2.31 -4.86
CA ILE A 63 -0.92 -3.59 -4.41
C ILE A 63 -2.45 -3.54 -4.35
N ALA A 64 -3.09 -4.68 -4.21
CA ALA A 64 -4.50 -4.78 -3.83
C ALA A 64 -4.67 -4.63 -2.30
N GLY A 65 -5.92 -4.37 -1.87
CA GLY A 65 -6.34 -4.42 -0.48
C GLY A 65 -7.58 -5.30 -0.31
N ASN A 66 -8.21 -5.24 0.87
CA ASN A 66 -9.34 -6.12 1.15
C ASN A 66 -10.61 -5.75 0.35
N HIS A 67 -10.77 -4.51 -0.07
CA HIS A 67 -11.86 -4.09 -0.97
C HIS A 67 -11.59 -4.43 -2.44
N ASP A 68 -10.49 -5.08 -2.77
CA ASP A 68 -10.08 -5.37 -4.15
C ASP A 68 -10.30 -6.85 -4.51
N ARG A 69 -11.51 -7.38 -4.22
CA ARG A 69 -11.86 -8.81 -4.34
C ARG A 69 -11.60 -9.40 -5.72
N MET A 70 -11.77 -8.63 -6.79
CA MET A 70 -11.47 -9.11 -8.14
C MET A 70 -10.01 -9.53 -8.34
N PHE A 71 -9.07 -8.95 -7.60
CA PHE A 71 -7.66 -9.32 -7.67
C PHE A 71 -7.41 -10.72 -7.10
N GLU A 72 -8.19 -11.14 -6.11
CA GLU A 72 -8.14 -12.48 -5.54
C GLU A 72 -8.95 -13.49 -6.36
N ASP A 73 -10.23 -13.16 -6.68
CA ASP A 73 -11.17 -14.08 -7.32
C ASP A 73 -10.91 -14.24 -8.83
N HIS A 74 -10.43 -13.19 -9.50
CA HIS A 74 -10.27 -13.12 -10.97
C HIS A 74 -8.89 -12.57 -11.39
N PRO A 75 -7.75 -13.16 -10.91
CA PRO A 75 -6.41 -12.59 -11.12
C PRO A 75 -6.04 -12.44 -12.61
N LYS A 76 -6.47 -13.35 -13.48
CA LYS A 76 -6.21 -13.25 -14.92
C LYS A 76 -6.92 -12.07 -15.58
N LEU A 77 -8.18 -11.83 -15.21
CA LEU A 77 -8.94 -10.70 -15.74
C LEU A 77 -8.35 -9.38 -15.24
N THR A 78 -7.95 -9.30 -13.98
CA THR A 78 -7.30 -8.09 -13.45
C THR A 78 -5.97 -7.81 -14.14
N GLU A 79 -5.16 -8.83 -14.39
CA GLU A 79 -3.92 -8.71 -15.15
C GLU A 79 -4.17 -8.21 -16.59
N GLU A 80 -5.18 -8.73 -17.29
CA GLU A 80 -5.59 -8.26 -18.62
C GLU A 80 -6.02 -6.79 -18.60
N LEU A 81 -6.81 -6.38 -17.59
CA LEU A 81 -7.24 -4.99 -17.42
C LEU A 81 -6.07 -4.04 -17.14
N ILE A 82 -5.10 -4.45 -16.32
CA ILE A 82 -3.89 -3.67 -16.05
C ILE A 82 -3.05 -3.53 -17.33
N ASN A 83 -2.82 -4.63 -18.04
CA ASN A 83 -1.99 -4.67 -19.25
C ASN A 83 -2.62 -3.95 -20.45
N ALA A 84 -3.95 -3.76 -20.46
CA ALA A 84 -4.64 -2.98 -21.50
C ALA A 84 -4.20 -1.50 -21.51
N TYR A 85 -3.63 -1.00 -20.42
CA TYR A 85 -3.09 0.35 -20.31
C TYR A 85 -1.55 0.29 -20.35
N SER A 86 -0.95 0.76 -21.44
CA SER A 86 0.48 0.71 -21.75
C SER A 86 1.38 1.59 -20.83
N GLY A 87 0.90 2.00 -19.68
CA GLY A 87 1.50 3.03 -18.84
C GLY A 87 2.67 2.59 -17.95
N GLY A 88 3.16 1.33 -18.02
CA GLY A 88 4.25 0.86 -17.16
C GLY A 88 3.85 0.83 -15.67
N LEU A 89 2.62 0.38 -15.38
CA LEU A 89 2.14 0.15 -14.02
C LEU A 89 2.77 -1.13 -13.46
N ILE A 90 3.14 -1.09 -12.18
CA ILE A 90 3.76 -2.21 -11.48
C ILE A 90 2.79 -2.66 -10.39
N TYR A 91 2.08 -3.76 -10.63
CA TYR A 91 1.27 -4.46 -9.62
C TYR A 91 2.11 -5.50 -8.91
N LEU A 92 2.06 -5.51 -7.58
CA LEU A 92 2.79 -6.49 -6.75
C LEU A 92 1.80 -7.31 -5.91
N GLN A 93 1.94 -8.64 -6.00
CA GLN A 93 1.26 -9.60 -5.12
C GLN A 93 2.25 -10.70 -4.77
N ASP A 94 2.77 -10.65 -3.54
CA ASP A 94 3.84 -11.53 -3.05
C ASP A 94 5.08 -11.54 -3.97
N GLN A 95 5.42 -10.35 -4.49
CA GLN A 95 6.47 -10.17 -5.50
C GLN A 95 7.41 -9.02 -5.15
N THR A 96 8.64 -9.15 -5.62
CA THR A 96 9.67 -8.11 -5.57
C THR A 96 9.80 -7.40 -6.91
N HIS A 97 10.00 -6.08 -6.87
CA HIS A 97 10.43 -5.29 -8.01
C HIS A 97 11.57 -4.36 -7.59
N VAL A 98 12.52 -4.10 -8.50
CA VAL A 98 13.66 -3.23 -8.23
C VAL A 98 13.56 -1.97 -9.09
N ILE A 99 13.61 -0.80 -8.44
CA ILE A 99 13.57 0.52 -9.09
C ILE A 99 14.82 1.29 -8.64
N ASP A 100 15.69 1.66 -9.57
CA ASP A 100 16.89 2.44 -9.30
C ASP A 100 17.75 1.87 -8.14
N GLY A 101 17.84 0.53 -8.06
CA GLY A 101 18.58 -0.19 -7.02
C GLY A 101 17.81 -0.40 -5.73
N VAL A 102 16.63 0.19 -5.56
CA VAL A 102 15.75 0.02 -4.40
C VAL A 102 14.86 -1.21 -4.58
N LYS A 103 14.92 -2.15 -3.65
CA LYS A 103 14.12 -3.37 -3.65
C LYS A 103 12.79 -3.14 -2.95
N ILE A 104 11.69 -3.26 -3.71
CA ILE A 104 10.31 -3.06 -3.24
C ILE A 104 9.62 -4.42 -3.23
N TYR A 105 8.99 -4.79 -2.11
CA TYR A 105 8.14 -5.98 -2.01
C TYR A 105 6.70 -5.57 -1.69
N GLY A 106 5.72 -6.18 -2.37
CA GLY A 106 4.30 -5.91 -2.17
C GLY A 106 3.49 -7.16 -1.86
N SER A 107 2.60 -7.08 -0.84
CA SER A 107 1.71 -8.16 -0.43
C SER A 107 0.36 -7.62 0.05
N PRO A 108 -0.78 -8.12 -0.48
CA PRO A 108 -2.11 -7.64 -0.11
C PRO A 108 -2.70 -8.33 1.13
N TRP A 109 -2.11 -9.44 1.59
CA TRP A 109 -2.67 -10.28 2.65
C TRP A 109 -2.80 -9.55 3.97
N GLN A 110 -3.81 -9.97 4.77
CA GLN A 110 -4.07 -9.40 6.09
C GLN A 110 -4.76 -10.40 7.02
N PRO A 111 -4.75 -10.16 8.35
CA PRO A 111 -5.61 -10.87 9.27
C PRO A 111 -7.08 -10.72 8.89
N ALA A 112 -7.83 -11.82 8.90
CA ALA A 112 -9.23 -11.86 8.51
C ALA A 112 -10.07 -10.77 9.20
N PHE A 113 -10.76 -9.99 8.39
CA PHE A 113 -11.67 -8.91 8.79
C PHE A 113 -12.94 -9.01 7.93
N TYR A 114 -14.05 -9.44 8.54
CA TYR A 114 -15.28 -9.78 7.81
C TYR A 114 -15.03 -10.76 6.64
N ASP A 115 -15.90 -10.76 5.64
CA ASP A 115 -15.77 -11.55 4.41
C ASP A 115 -15.24 -10.69 3.24
N TRP A 116 -14.05 -10.11 3.45
CA TRP A 116 -13.33 -9.33 2.44
C TRP A 116 -12.25 -10.16 1.75
N ALA A 117 -11.59 -9.57 0.75
CA ALA A 117 -10.49 -10.23 0.03
C ALA A 117 -9.20 -10.32 0.87
N PHE A 118 -8.30 -11.20 0.44
CA PHE A 118 -6.96 -11.40 1.00
C PHE A 118 -6.93 -11.67 2.51
N ASN A 119 -8.00 -12.27 3.01
CA ASN A 119 -8.16 -12.64 4.41
C ASN A 119 -7.51 -13.97 4.74
N LEU A 120 -6.66 -14.01 5.76
CA LEU A 120 -6.11 -15.23 6.34
C LEU A 120 -6.30 -15.21 7.88
N PRO A 121 -6.42 -16.38 8.53
CA PRO A 121 -6.57 -16.43 9.99
C PRO A 121 -5.47 -15.65 10.71
N ARG A 122 -5.82 -14.75 11.63
CA ARG A 122 -4.92 -13.77 12.30
C ARG A 122 -3.62 -14.40 12.81
N ASN A 123 -3.65 -15.54 13.43
CA ASN A 123 -2.47 -16.25 13.94
C ASN A 123 -2.26 -17.58 13.21
N GLY A 124 -2.75 -17.70 11.96
CA GLY A 124 -2.64 -18.90 11.15
C GLY A 124 -1.27 -19.09 10.51
N GLU A 125 -0.92 -20.35 10.24
CA GLU A 125 0.34 -20.68 9.55
C GLU A 125 0.37 -20.11 8.13
N ASP A 126 -0.77 -20.05 7.42
CA ASP A 126 -0.86 -19.51 6.06
C ASP A 126 -0.46 -18.02 6.04
N LEU A 127 -0.92 -17.22 7.01
CA LEU A 127 -0.55 -15.80 7.12
C LEU A 127 0.93 -15.64 7.49
N LYS A 128 1.43 -16.50 8.37
CA LYS A 128 2.84 -16.53 8.76
C LYS A 128 3.74 -16.88 7.58
N GLU A 129 3.32 -17.83 6.75
CA GLU A 129 4.03 -18.20 5.52
C GLU A 129 4.10 -17.04 4.53
N LYS A 130 3.01 -16.26 4.34
CA LYS A 130 3.01 -15.05 3.53
C LYS A 130 4.05 -14.05 3.98
N TRP A 131 4.16 -13.82 5.27
CA TRP A 131 5.18 -12.90 5.81
C TRP A 131 6.60 -13.47 5.69
N PHE A 132 6.77 -14.78 5.77
CA PHE A 132 8.07 -15.43 5.57
C PHE A 132 8.61 -15.26 4.13
N TRP A 133 7.72 -15.10 3.14
CA TRP A 133 8.13 -14.86 1.75
C TRP A 133 8.74 -13.47 1.52
N ILE A 134 8.55 -12.50 2.41
CA ILE A 134 9.18 -11.18 2.31
C ILE A 134 10.70 -11.34 2.35
N PRO A 135 11.46 -10.91 1.33
CA PRO A 135 12.92 -11.04 1.34
C PRO A 135 13.58 -10.24 2.47
N ASN A 136 14.67 -10.77 3.03
CA ASN A 136 15.39 -10.11 4.14
C ASN A 136 16.03 -8.78 3.74
N ASP A 137 16.29 -8.57 2.47
CA ASP A 137 16.93 -7.39 1.89
C ASP A 137 15.93 -6.43 1.22
N THR A 138 14.69 -6.44 1.68
CA THR A 138 13.64 -5.52 1.23
C THR A 138 13.90 -4.11 1.75
N ASP A 139 14.03 -3.12 0.87
CA ASP A 139 14.17 -1.70 1.23
C ASP A 139 12.82 -1.07 1.53
N ILE A 140 11.84 -1.24 0.63
CA ILE A 140 10.46 -0.75 0.79
C ILE A 140 9.51 -1.92 0.84
N LEU A 141 8.81 -2.07 1.96
CA LEU A 141 7.73 -3.03 2.13
C LEU A 141 6.37 -2.34 1.94
N ILE A 142 5.52 -2.94 1.12
CA ILE A 142 4.13 -2.50 0.92
C ILE A 142 3.21 -3.61 1.39
N THR A 143 2.40 -3.37 2.43
CA THR A 143 1.31 -4.26 2.84
C THR A 143 0.01 -3.48 2.87
N HIS A 144 -1.15 -4.14 2.72
CA HIS A 144 -2.39 -3.38 2.85
C HIS A 144 -2.66 -3.03 4.31
N GLY A 145 -2.66 -4.02 5.21
CA GLY A 145 -2.83 -3.79 6.64
C GLY A 145 -1.52 -3.42 7.38
N PRO A 146 -1.63 -2.67 8.50
CA PRO A 146 -0.50 -2.28 9.32
C PRO A 146 0.09 -3.44 10.13
N PRO A 147 1.39 -3.38 10.51
CA PRO A 147 1.94 -4.20 11.58
C PRO A 147 1.43 -3.71 12.95
N PHE A 148 1.27 -4.61 13.91
CA PHE A 148 0.79 -4.28 15.25
C PHE A 148 1.66 -3.21 15.95
N GLY A 149 1.02 -2.18 16.50
CA GLY A 149 1.66 -1.11 17.28
C GLY A 149 2.26 0.03 16.46
N HIS A 150 2.02 0.06 15.13
CA HIS A 150 2.49 1.13 14.26
C HIS A 150 1.35 1.67 13.38
N CYS A 151 0.89 2.90 13.69
CA CYS A 151 -0.15 3.60 12.92
C CYS A 151 -1.40 2.73 12.67
N ASP A 152 -1.82 1.94 13.67
CA ASP A 152 -2.85 0.90 13.59
C ASP A 152 -3.97 1.08 14.64
N VAL A 153 -4.13 2.29 15.15
CA VAL A 153 -5.07 2.58 16.25
C VAL A 153 -6.47 2.82 15.72
N THR A 154 -7.46 2.15 16.33
CA THR A 154 -8.89 2.36 15.99
C THR A 154 -9.36 3.79 16.27
N PRO A 155 -10.51 4.25 15.68
CA PRO A 155 -11.04 5.60 15.88
C PRO A 155 -11.31 5.96 17.35
N SER A 156 -11.57 4.96 18.21
CA SER A 156 -11.72 5.16 19.66
C SER A 156 -10.36 5.46 20.35
N GLY A 157 -9.24 5.29 19.66
CA GLY A 157 -7.90 5.54 20.18
C GLY A 157 -7.38 4.51 21.19
N ASN A 158 -8.13 3.42 21.42
CA ASN A 158 -7.86 2.53 22.54
C ASN A 158 -7.37 1.13 22.14
N LEU A 159 -7.36 0.80 20.84
CA LEU A 159 -7.04 -0.54 20.38
C LEU A 159 -6.12 -0.54 19.18
N ASN A 160 -5.01 -1.23 19.26
CA ASN A 160 -4.17 -1.58 18.13
C ASN A 160 -4.76 -2.80 17.43
N VAL A 161 -4.92 -2.74 16.10
CA VAL A 161 -5.57 -3.80 15.31
C VAL A 161 -4.67 -4.39 14.23
N GLY A 162 -3.45 -3.90 14.12
CA GLY A 162 -2.44 -4.39 13.17
C GLY A 162 -2.10 -5.87 13.37
N CYS A 163 -1.35 -6.43 12.44
CA CYS A 163 -0.97 -7.84 12.41
C CYS A 163 0.28 -8.10 13.27
N GLU A 164 0.17 -8.97 14.29
CA GLU A 164 1.26 -9.34 15.18
C GLU A 164 2.34 -10.15 14.44
N LEU A 165 1.94 -11.08 13.56
CA LEU A 165 2.89 -11.87 12.76
C LEU A 165 3.68 -11.00 11.79
N LEU A 166 3.02 -10.01 11.15
CA LEU A 166 3.70 -9.02 10.30
C LEU A 166 4.68 -8.18 11.12
N ARG A 167 4.30 -7.77 12.33
CA ARG A 167 5.18 -7.02 13.23
C ARG A 167 6.46 -7.80 13.51
N VAL A 168 6.36 -9.09 13.85
CA VAL A 168 7.53 -9.94 14.08
C VAL A 168 8.44 -9.97 12.86
N ARG A 169 7.85 -10.17 11.66
CA ARG A 169 8.63 -10.20 10.42
C ARG A 169 9.32 -8.88 10.10
N VAL A 170 8.61 -7.76 10.28
CA VAL A 170 9.17 -6.42 10.05
C VAL A 170 10.32 -6.12 11.01
N ASP A 171 10.20 -6.51 12.29
CA ASP A 171 11.27 -6.35 13.29
C ASP A 171 12.52 -7.19 12.95
N GLU A 172 12.35 -8.34 12.27
CA GLU A 172 13.46 -9.17 11.79
C GLU A 172 14.20 -8.55 10.61
N ILE A 173 13.45 -8.12 9.57
CA ILE A 173 14.04 -7.67 8.29
C ILE A 173 14.39 -6.19 8.28
N LYS A 174 13.72 -5.38 9.11
CA LYS A 174 13.91 -3.93 9.25
C LYS A 174 13.95 -3.20 7.90
N PRO A 175 12.86 -3.25 7.10
CA PRO A 175 12.82 -2.51 5.85
C PRO A 175 13.01 -1.01 6.15
N LYS A 176 13.64 -0.27 5.26
CA LYS A 176 13.84 1.17 5.45
C LYS A 176 12.51 1.91 5.52
N ILE A 177 11.56 1.54 4.62
CA ILE A 177 10.20 2.08 4.60
C ILE A 177 9.21 0.92 4.64
N HIS A 178 8.17 1.03 5.49
CA HIS A 178 7.00 0.16 5.47
C HIS A 178 5.74 1.02 5.28
N VAL A 179 5.12 0.93 4.11
CA VAL A 179 3.89 1.66 3.77
C VAL A 179 2.68 0.75 3.76
N PHE A 180 1.57 1.24 4.28
CA PHE A 180 0.31 0.52 4.41
C PHE A 180 -0.88 1.49 4.51
N GLY A 181 -2.10 0.95 4.64
CA GLY A 181 -3.35 1.68 4.83
C GLY A 181 -4.32 0.93 5.74
N HIS A 182 -5.54 0.60 5.23
CA HIS A 182 -6.57 -0.20 5.87
C HIS A 182 -7.19 0.39 7.15
N VAL A 183 -6.39 0.81 8.10
CA VAL A 183 -6.84 1.47 9.33
C VAL A 183 -6.82 2.96 9.11
N HIS A 184 -7.94 3.53 8.61
CA HIS A 184 -8.02 4.95 8.20
C HIS A 184 -7.68 5.91 9.34
N SER A 185 -8.09 5.59 10.58
CA SER A 185 -7.74 6.38 11.79
C SER A 185 -6.27 6.34 12.16
N GLY A 186 -5.51 5.41 11.58
CA GLY A 186 -4.07 5.30 11.76
C GLY A 186 -3.23 6.17 10.83
N TYR A 187 -3.86 6.93 9.89
CA TYR A 187 -3.12 7.79 8.96
C TYR A 187 -2.02 8.59 9.67
N GLY A 188 -0.82 8.53 9.09
CA GLY A 188 0.33 9.26 9.61
C GLY A 188 1.64 8.49 9.50
N TYR A 189 2.59 8.91 10.32
CA TYR A 189 3.98 8.49 10.25
C TYR A 189 4.55 8.18 11.63
N LYS A 190 5.43 7.18 11.69
CA LYS A 190 6.22 6.84 12.88
C LYS A 190 7.57 6.28 12.46
N PHE A 191 8.66 6.83 12.98
CA PHE A 191 9.99 6.22 12.86
C PHE A 191 10.28 5.34 14.08
N HIS A 192 10.72 4.10 13.85
CA HIS A 192 11.06 3.18 14.93
C HIS A 192 12.12 2.17 14.47
N GLU A 193 13.20 2.04 15.22
CA GLU A 193 14.28 1.06 15.01
C GLU A 193 14.83 0.98 13.57
N GLY A 194 14.94 2.12 12.88
CA GLY A 194 15.49 2.19 11.53
C GLY A 194 14.45 2.06 10.42
N THR A 195 13.17 1.78 10.74
CA THR A 195 12.07 1.70 9.79
C THR A 195 11.15 2.92 9.87
N HIS A 196 10.84 3.50 8.71
CA HIS A 196 9.82 4.54 8.54
C HIS A 196 8.46 3.87 8.28
N PHE A 197 7.56 3.88 9.27
CA PHE A 197 6.20 3.36 9.15
C PHE A 197 5.26 4.44 8.66
N ILE A 198 4.55 4.20 7.55
CA ILE A 198 3.69 5.18 6.88
C ILE A 198 2.31 4.56 6.66
N ASN A 199 1.30 5.02 7.39
CA ASN A 199 -0.09 4.74 7.04
C ASN A 199 -0.58 5.82 6.09
N ALA A 200 -0.81 5.47 4.84
CA ALA A 200 -1.11 6.38 3.74
C ALA A 200 -2.60 6.48 3.37
N ALA A 201 -3.51 6.06 4.26
CA ALA A 201 -4.97 6.09 4.02
C ALA A 201 -5.47 7.52 3.79
N VAL A 202 -5.87 7.84 2.55
CA VAL A 202 -6.30 9.21 2.18
C VAL A 202 -7.75 9.50 2.57
N LEU A 203 -8.58 8.47 2.75
CA LEU A 203 -9.96 8.63 3.21
C LEU A 203 -10.05 8.41 4.73
N ASN A 204 -11.03 9.06 5.34
CA ASN A 204 -11.41 8.78 6.74
C ASN A 204 -12.41 7.63 6.82
N GLU A 205 -12.83 7.26 8.06
CA GLU A 205 -13.77 6.15 8.34
C GLU A 205 -15.17 6.35 7.75
N ARG A 206 -15.48 7.54 7.23
CA ARG A 206 -16.71 7.85 6.50
C ARG A 206 -16.49 7.81 4.99
N TYR A 207 -15.36 7.26 4.55
CA TYR A 207 -14.98 7.21 3.14
C TYR A 207 -14.97 8.59 2.46
N LYS A 208 -14.57 9.63 3.19
CA LYS A 208 -14.40 10.99 2.65
C LYS A 208 -12.91 11.33 2.57
N TYR A 209 -12.51 12.00 1.49
CA TYR A 209 -11.15 12.53 1.36
C TYR A 209 -10.88 13.52 2.52
N ALA A 210 -9.92 13.20 3.35
CA ALA A 210 -9.60 13.94 4.56
C ALA A 210 -8.10 14.11 4.78
N ASN A 211 -7.30 13.16 4.29
CA ASN A 211 -5.87 13.10 4.53
C ASN A 211 -5.12 13.30 3.21
N LYS A 212 -4.15 14.21 3.18
CA LYS A 212 -3.34 14.46 1.99
C LYS A 212 -2.41 13.28 1.70
N PRO A 213 -2.04 13.03 0.42
CA PRO A 213 -0.93 12.16 0.10
C PRO A 213 0.32 12.51 0.90
N LEU A 214 1.02 11.51 1.43
CA LEU A 214 2.29 11.72 2.13
C LEU A 214 3.42 11.69 1.11
N THR A 215 4.13 12.80 0.95
CA THR A 215 5.25 12.90 0.02
C THR A 215 6.53 13.19 0.77
N VAL A 216 7.60 12.50 0.38
CA VAL A 216 8.91 12.58 1.02
C VAL A 216 10.03 12.72 -0.01
N GLU A 217 11.10 13.41 0.39
CA GLU A 217 12.43 13.16 -0.14
C GLU A 217 13.10 12.11 0.74
N TRP A 218 13.56 11.02 0.13
CA TRP A 218 14.20 9.90 0.84
C TRP A 218 15.53 9.56 0.18
N ASP A 219 16.57 9.43 1.00
CA ASP A 219 17.88 8.93 0.59
C ASP A 219 18.00 7.43 0.95
N PRO A 220 18.06 6.53 -0.06
CA PRO A 220 18.16 5.09 0.21
C PRO A 220 19.52 4.67 0.80
N GLU A 221 20.57 5.47 0.70
CA GLU A 221 21.90 5.13 1.25
C GLU A 221 21.97 5.47 2.75
N THR A 222 21.52 6.66 3.13
CA THR A 222 21.56 7.13 4.54
C THR A 222 20.32 6.80 5.32
N ASN A 223 19.22 6.44 4.64
CA ASN A 223 17.87 6.28 5.19
C ASN A 223 17.30 7.58 5.81
N GLU A 224 17.83 8.73 5.40
CA GLU A 224 17.23 10.01 5.79
C GLU A 224 15.95 10.26 4.99
N LEU A 225 14.88 10.71 5.68
CA LEU A 225 13.57 10.95 5.10
C LEU A 225 13.02 12.29 5.59
N GLU A 226 12.63 13.14 4.65
CA GLU A 226 12.04 14.46 4.92
C GLU A 226 10.67 14.56 4.22
N PHE A 227 9.64 15.00 4.96
CA PHE A 227 8.31 15.27 4.39
C PHE A 227 8.30 16.62 3.69
N ILE A 228 7.67 16.69 2.49
CA ILE A 228 7.58 17.89 1.66
C ILE A 228 6.14 18.24 1.28
#